data_281a68334c2745af5081c290adeb1f6b
#
_entry.id   281a68334c2745af5081c290adeb1f6b
#
_cell.length_a   1.000
_cell.length_b   1.000
_cell.length_c   1.000
_cell.angle_alpha   90.00
_cell.angle_beta   90.00
_cell.angle_gamma   90.00
#
_symmetry.space_group_name_H-M   'P 1'
#
loop_
_entity.id
_entity.type
_entity.pdbx_description
1 polymer ?
#
loop_
_entity_poly.entity_id
_entity_poly.type
_entity_poly.pdbx_seq_one_letter_code
_entity_poly.pdbx_strand_id
1 'polypeptide(L)'
;KKIPIFGVCLGHQIIGQAFGGKIVKAKNLMHGKMSKIFNKKIGILKNINSSFVATRYHSLVIDKKTVPNCLEVVAETKNKTIMAIMHKQYDLHGVQFHPESINTKVGMQIIKNFINR
;
A
#
# COMPACT_ATOMS: atom_id res chain seq x y z
N LYS A 1 8.27 5.73 -21.89
CA LYS A 1 9.34 5.11 -21.13
C LYS A 1 8.83 4.73 -19.74
N LYS A 2 9.03 3.48 -19.35
CA LYS A 2 8.51 2.97 -18.11
C LYS A 2 9.56 3.05 -17.01
N ILE A 3 9.23 3.74 -15.94
CA ILE A 3 10.09 3.88 -14.78
C ILE A 3 9.43 3.13 -13.62
N PRO A 4 10.11 2.17 -12.98
CA PRO A 4 9.55 1.53 -11.80
C PRO A 4 9.46 2.51 -10.64
N ILE A 5 8.34 2.50 -9.94
CA ILE A 5 8.10 3.40 -8.81
C ILE A 5 7.50 2.61 -7.65
N PHE A 6 8.04 2.85 -6.46
CA PHE A 6 7.51 2.33 -5.21
C PHE A 6 7.20 3.51 -4.30
N GLY A 7 5.91 3.79 -4.13
CA GLY A 7 5.45 4.90 -3.27
C GLY A 7 5.13 4.41 -1.87
N VAL A 8 5.62 5.12 -0.87
CA VAL A 8 5.39 4.81 0.54
C VAL A 8 4.62 5.94 1.18
N CYS A 9 3.52 5.61 1.86
CA CYS A 9 2.66 6.55 2.58
C CYS A 9 2.16 7.68 1.67
N LEU A 10 2.77 8.87 1.71
CA LEU A 10 2.39 9.96 0.82
C LEU A 10 2.58 9.58 -0.65
N GLY A 11 3.67 8.89 -0.99
CA GLY A 11 3.92 8.43 -2.35
C GLY A 11 2.83 7.48 -2.87
N HIS A 12 2.34 6.60 -2.02
CA HIS A 12 1.22 5.73 -2.32
C HIS A 12 -0.05 6.55 -2.62
N GLN A 13 -0.33 7.56 -1.80
CA GLN A 13 -1.49 8.42 -2.00
C GLN A 13 -1.37 9.22 -3.30
N ILE A 14 -0.18 9.71 -3.61
CA ILE A 14 0.07 10.43 -4.87
C ILE A 14 -0.18 9.54 -6.07
N ILE A 15 0.26 8.29 -6.04
CA ILE A 15 -0.02 7.33 -7.11
C ILE A 15 -1.53 7.16 -7.28
N GLY A 16 -2.25 6.93 -6.19
CA GLY A 16 -3.70 6.78 -6.25
C GLY A 16 -4.39 7.99 -6.86
N GLN A 17 -3.98 9.19 -6.44
CA GLN A 17 -4.58 10.43 -6.89
C GLN A 17 -4.22 10.72 -8.35
N ALA A 18 -3.00 10.43 -8.76
CA ALA A 18 -2.55 10.67 -10.13
C ALA A 18 -3.37 9.91 -11.16
N PHE A 19 -3.91 8.76 -10.80
CA PHE A 19 -4.72 7.95 -11.69
C PHE A 19 -6.22 8.11 -11.46
N GLY A 20 -6.64 9.07 -10.64
CA GLY A 20 -8.05 9.45 -10.49
C GLY A 20 -8.71 9.07 -9.17
N GLY A 21 -7.99 8.44 -8.27
CA GLY A 21 -8.52 8.17 -6.93
C GLY A 21 -8.61 9.44 -6.09
N LYS A 22 -9.49 9.43 -5.09
CA LYS A 22 -9.63 10.53 -4.15
C LYS A 22 -8.97 10.18 -2.83
N ILE A 23 -8.36 11.17 -2.20
CA ILE A 23 -7.75 11.03 -0.88
C ILE A 23 -8.71 11.61 0.15
N VAL A 24 -9.05 10.81 1.15
CA VAL A 24 -10.03 11.18 2.18
C VAL A 24 -9.45 10.91 3.57
N LYS A 25 -10.07 11.47 4.59
CA LYS A 25 -9.67 11.19 5.96
C LYS A 25 -9.99 9.76 6.34
N ALA A 26 -9.06 9.10 7.01
CA ALA A 26 -9.31 7.78 7.60
C ALA A 26 -10.35 7.93 8.71
N LYS A 27 -11.14 6.86 8.94
CA LYS A 27 -12.15 6.87 9.99
C LYS A 27 -11.53 7.08 11.37
N ASN A 28 -10.35 6.53 11.60
CA ASN A 28 -9.62 6.66 12.85
C ASN A 28 -8.23 7.23 12.58
N LEU A 29 -7.80 8.12 13.47
CA LEU A 29 -6.44 8.66 13.38
C LEU A 29 -5.43 7.56 13.67
N MET A 30 -4.51 7.33 12.72
CA MET A 30 -3.49 6.28 12.84
C MET A 30 -2.12 6.90 13.03
N HIS A 31 -1.74 7.08 14.29
CA HIS A 31 -0.43 7.65 14.62
C HIS A 31 0.38 6.65 15.42
N GLY A 32 1.25 5.93 14.73
CA GLY A 32 2.10 4.92 15.36
C GLY A 32 1.39 3.65 15.78
N LYS A 33 0.17 3.43 15.29
CA LYS A 33 -0.60 2.23 15.65
C LYS A 33 -0.28 1.07 14.73
N MET A 34 -0.22 -0.12 15.30
CA MET A 34 -0.05 -1.36 14.55
C MET A 34 -1.41 -1.85 14.06
N SER A 35 -1.46 -2.32 12.82
CA SER A 35 -2.68 -2.88 12.24
C SER A 35 -2.36 -4.15 11.49
N LYS A 36 -3.31 -5.10 11.54
CA LYS A 36 -3.21 -6.32 10.75
C LYS A 36 -3.68 -6.02 9.33
N ILE A 37 -2.86 -6.40 8.37
CA ILE A 37 -3.08 -6.14 6.95
C ILE A 37 -3.21 -7.46 6.23
N PHE A 38 -4.24 -7.58 5.39
CA PHE A 38 -4.51 -8.76 4.57
C PHE A 38 -4.15 -8.43 3.13
N ASN A 39 -3.45 -9.34 2.47
CA ASN A 39 -2.95 -9.07 1.12
C ASN A 39 -3.20 -10.24 0.17
N LYS A 40 -3.14 -9.95 -1.13
CA LYS A 40 -3.39 -10.92 -2.20
C LYS A 40 -2.15 -11.70 -2.63
N LYS A 41 -1.00 -11.43 -2.05
CA LYS A 41 0.28 -12.10 -2.33
C LYS A 41 0.72 -11.94 -3.79
N ILE A 42 0.49 -10.77 -4.38
CA ILE A 42 0.90 -10.47 -5.76
C ILE A 42 1.75 -9.19 -5.79
N GLY A 43 2.46 -9.00 -6.90
CA GLY A 43 3.34 -7.85 -7.05
C GLY A 43 4.46 -7.87 -6.02
N ILE A 44 4.68 -6.75 -5.37
CA ILE A 44 5.72 -6.65 -4.33
C ILE A 44 5.33 -7.38 -3.04
N LEU A 45 4.10 -7.89 -2.95
CA LEU A 45 3.66 -8.68 -1.79
C LEU A 45 3.78 -10.18 -2.04
N LYS A 46 4.41 -10.56 -3.13
CA LYS A 46 4.71 -11.96 -3.45
C LYS A 46 5.52 -12.59 -2.32
N ASN A 47 5.12 -13.80 -1.92
CA ASN A 47 5.78 -14.57 -0.84
C ASN A 47 5.69 -13.92 0.55
N ILE A 48 4.85 -12.92 0.71
CA ILE A 48 4.53 -12.36 2.02
C ILE A 48 3.36 -13.16 2.59
N ASN A 49 3.32 -13.38 3.89
CA ASN A 49 2.19 -14.03 4.54
C ASN A 49 0.90 -13.32 4.16
N SER A 50 -0.20 -14.06 4.01
CA SER A 50 -1.50 -13.50 3.62
C SER A 50 -1.99 -12.44 4.59
N SER A 51 -1.51 -12.46 5.83
CA SER A 51 -1.72 -11.36 6.76
C SER A 51 -0.43 -11.05 7.49
N PHE A 52 -0.21 -9.77 7.78
CA PHE A 52 0.95 -9.32 8.54
C PHE A 52 0.59 -8.04 9.29
N VAL A 53 1.43 -7.66 10.24
CA VAL A 53 1.22 -6.45 11.04
C VAL A 53 2.17 -5.38 10.55
N ALA A 54 1.67 -4.17 10.41
CA ALA A 54 2.48 -3.03 10.00
C ALA A 54 2.09 -1.79 10.80
N THR A 55 3.04 -0.88 10.94
CA THR A 55 2.82 0.38 11.65
C THR A 55 2.21 1.40 10.70
N ARG A 56 1.19 2.09 11.19
CA ARG A 56 0.45 3.11 10.43
C ARG A 56 0.68 4.48 11.04
N TYR A 57 1.05 5.44 10.18
CA TYR A 57 1.29 6.84 10.57
C TYR A 57 0.54 7.79 9.65
N HIS A 58 -0.76 7.50 9.39
CA HIS A 58 -1.48 8.30 8.41
C HIS A 58 -2.86 8.70 8.91
N SER A 59 -3.29 9.88 8.52
CA SER A 59 -4.64 10.36 8.74
C SER A 59 -5.46 10.38 7.45
N LEU A 60 -4.82 10.19 6.31
CA LEU A 60 -5.44 10.18 4.99
C LEU A 60 -5.28 8.82 4.34
N VAL A 61 -6.27 8.44 3.53
CA VAL A 61 -6.27 7.16 2.80
C VAL A 61 -6.87 7.38 1.42
N ILE A 62 -6.62 6.43 0.51
CA ILE A 62 -7.30 6.40 -0.79
C ILE A 62 -8.73 5.92 -0.55
N ASP A 63 -9.71 6.66 -1.06
CA ASP A 63 -11.11 6.26 -0.96
C ASP A 63 -11.35 5.05 -1.87
N LYS A 64 -11.73 3.94 -1.28
CA LYS A 64 -11.92 2.68 -2.00
C LYS A 64 -12.96 2.81 -3.12
N LYS A 65 -13.97 3.66 -2.95
CA LYS A 65 -15.02 3.86 -3.94
C LYS A 65 -14.52 4.55 -5.22
N THR A 66 -13.36 5.20 -5.15
CA THR A 66 -12.84 6.01 -6.25
C THR A 66 -11.65 5.37 -6.95
N VAL A 67 -11.24 4.16 -6.56
CA VAL A 67 -10.09 3.49 -7.17
C VAL A 67 -10.38 3.24 -8.65
N PRO A 68 -9.53 3.77 -9.56
CA PRO A 68 -9.76 3.55 -10.99
C PRO A 68 -9.45 2.12 -11.41
N ASN A 69 -9.97 1.73 -12.58
CA ASN A 69 -9.80 0.36 -13.06
C ASN A 69 -8.35 -0.03 -13.34
N CYS A 70 -7.48 0.94 -13.60
CA CYS A 70 -6.06 0.65 -13.88
C CYS A 70 -5.25 0.30 -12.64
N LEU A 71 -5.80 0.53 -11.44
CA LEU A 71 -5.15 0.20 -10.18
C LEU A 71 -5.84 -0.98 -9.53
N GLU A 72 -5.04 -1.83 -8.92
CA GLU A 72 -5.56 -2.96 -8.13
C GLU A 72 -5.22 -2.75 -6.67
N VAL A 73 -6.22 -2.91 -5.79
CA VAL A 73 -6.00 -2.92 -4.35
C VAL A 73 -5.45 -4.30 -4.00
N VAL A 74 -4.22 -4.36 -3.51
CA VAL A 74 -3.54 -5.63 -3.23
C VAL A 74 -3.40 -5.91 -1.75
N ALA A 75 -3.72 -4.95 -0.89
CA ALA A 75 -3.75 -5.16 0.56
C ALA A 75 -4.70 -4.17 1.21
N GLU A 76 -5.38 -4.63 2.27
CA GLU A 76 -6.29 -3.79 3.02
C GLU A 76 -6.44 -4.30 4.46
N THR A 77 -6.95 -3.45 5.35
CA THR A 77 -7.25 -3.85 6.71
C THR A 77 -8.58 -4.60 6.75
N LYS A 78 -8.93 -5.14 7.92
CA LYS A 78 -10.19 -5.86 8.10
C LYS A 78 -11.40 -4.99 7.74
N ASN A 79 -11.37 -3.70 8.05
CA ASN A 79 -12.46 -2.78 7.72
C ASN A 79 -12.32 -2.16 6.33
N LYS A 80 -11.51 -2.77 5.45
CA LYS A 80 -11.39 -2.43 4.04
C LYS A 80 -10.69 -1.09 3.76
N THR A 81 -9.86 -0.62 4.69
CA THR A 81 -8.98 0.52 4.40
C THR A 81 -7.84 0.07 3.49
N ILE A 82 -7.63 0.77 2.40
CA ILE A 82 -6.59 0.42 1.41
C ILE A 82 -5.21 0.59 2.02
N MET A 83 -4.42 -0.47 1.96
CA MET A 83 -3.05 -0.48 2.49
C MET A 83 -1.99 -0.66 1.41
N ALA A 84 -2.36 -1.16 0.24
CA ALA A 84 -1.41 -1.27 -0.89
C ALA A 84 -2.17 -1.31 -2.21
N ILE A 85 -1.56 -0.72 -3.23
CA ILE A 85 -2.08 -0.71 -4.59
C ILE A 85 -0.96 -1.06 -5.56
N MET A 86 -1.34 -1.54 -6.75
CA MET A 86 -0.41 -1.67 -7.87
C MET A 86 -1.12 -1.29 -9.16
N HIS A 87 -0.36 -0.77 -10.12
CA HIS A 87 -0.89 -0.52 -11.45
C HIS A 87 -0.94 -1.85 -12.21
N LYS A 88 -1.97 -2.04 -13.02
CA LYS A 88 -2.15 -3.30 -13.75
C LYS A 88 -1.20 -3.46 -14.93
N GLN A 89 -0.68 -2.37 -15.46
CA GLN A 89 0.22 -2.39 -16.63
C GLN A 89 1.62 -1.84 -16.33
N TYR A 90 1.70 -0.76 -15.55
CA TYR A 90 2.98 -0.13 -15.23
C TYR A 90 3.57 -0.74 -13.96
N ASP A 91 4.88 -0.61 -13.83
CA ASP A 91 5.59 -1.11 -12.64
C ASP A 91 5.52 -0.06 -11.53
N LEU A 92 4.30 0.21 -11.08
CA LEU A 92 4.00 1.19 -10.05
C LEU A 92 3.35 0.47 -8.88
N HIS A 93 3.91 0.66 -7.69
CA HIS A 93 3.44 0.03 -6.47
C HIS A 93 3.36 1.05 -5.36
N GLY A 94 2.33 0.97 -4.53
CA GLY A 94 2.18 1.85 -3.39
C GLY A 94 1.79 1.09 -2.13
N VAL A 95 2.37 1.48 -1.00
CA VAL A 95 1.98 0.97 0.30
C VAL A 95 1.69 2.13 1.24
N GLN A 96 0.59 2.03 2.00
CA GLN A 96 0.20 3.09 2.93
C GLN A 96 1.04 3.06 4.20
N PHE A 97 1.50 1.89 4.58
CA PHE A 97 2.34 1.71 5.76
C PHE A 97 3.82 1.99 5.44
N HIS A 98 4.65 1.99 6.46
CA HIS A 98 6.09 2.21 6.32
C HIS A 98 6.84 0.88 6.37
N PRO A 99 7.25 0.32 5.22
CA PRO A 99 7.97 -0.96 5.22
C PRO A 99 9.36 -0.85 5.83
N GLU A 100 9.94 0.34 5.87
CA GLU A 100 11.24 0.57 6.47
C GLU A 100 11.17 0.59 8.01
N SER A 101 9.98 0.70 8.59
CA SER A 101 9.80 0.76 10.04
C SER A 101 10.26 -0.55 10.69
N ILE A 102 10.98 -0.44 11.81
CA ILE A 102 11.45 -1.60 12.55
C ILE A 102 10.29 -2.48 13.03
N ASN A 103 9.12 -1.90 13.20
CA ASN A 103 7.93 -2.63 13.65
C ASN A 103 7.18 -3.31 12.52
N THR A 104 7.55 -3.08 11.26
CA THR A 104 6.97 -3.77 10.12
C THR A 104 7.93 -4.90 9.72
N LYS A 105 7.71 -6.07 10.32
CA LYS A 105 8.68 -7.18 10.21
C LYS A 105 8.88 -7.70 8.80
N VAL A 106 7.84 -7.64 7.96
CA VAL A 106 7.94 -8.09 6.56
C VAL A 106 8.45 -6.99 5.64
N GLY A 107 8.72 -5.79 6.17
CA GLY A 107 9.04 -4.62 5.34
C GLY A 107 10.24 -4.82 4.45
N MET A 108 11.32 -5.40 4.98
CA MET A 108 12.53 -5.64 4.18
C MET A 108 12.26 -6.60 3.03
N GLN A 109 11.43 -7.62 3.25
CA GLN A 109 11.08 -8.55 2.17
C GLN A 109 10.28 -7.86 1.08
N ILE A 110 9.39 -6.94 1.45
CA ILE A 110 8.62 -6.15 0.48
C ILE A 110 9.56 -5.29 -0.36
N ILE A 111 10.51 -4.61 0.29
CA ILE A 111 11.50 -3.79 -0.41
C ILE A 111 12.34 -4.63 -1.37
N LYS A 112 12.80 -5.80 -0.91
CA LYS A 112 13.57 -6.72 -1.76
C LYS A 112 12.74 -7.22 -2.94
N ASN A 113 11.46 -7.49 -2.74
CA ASN A 113 10.58 -7.90 -3.83
C ASN A 113 10.50 -6.82 -4.91
N PHE A 114 10.46 -5.56 -4.52
CA PHE A 114 10.45 -4.46 -5.49
C PHE A 114 11.79 -4.37 -6.24
N ILE A 115 12.90 -4.48 -5.52
CA ILE A 115 14.23 -4.36 -6.14
C ILE A 115 14.50 -5.52 -7.09
N ASN A 116 14.06 -6.71 -6.76
CA ASN A 116 14.40 -7.96 -7.47
C ASN A 116 13.29 -8.48 -8.38
N ARG A 117 12.29 -7.70 -8.71
CA ARG A 117 11.18 -8.18 -9.53
C ARG A 117 11.55 -8.40 -11.00
#